data_5883bed8587bd8393ff998924631fb61
#
_entry.id   5883bed8587bd8393ff998924631fb61
#
_cell.length_a   1.000
_cell.length_b   1.000
_cell.length_c   1.000
_cell.angle_alpha   90.00
_cell.angle_beta   90.00
_cell.angle_gamma   90.00
#
_symmetry.space_group_name_H-M   'P 1'
#
loop_
_entity.id
_entity.type
_entity.pdbx_description
1 polymer ?
#
loop_
_entity_poly.entity_id
_entity_poly.type
_entity_poly.pdbx_seq_one_letter_code
_entity_poly.pdbx_strand_id
1 'polypeptide(L)'
;MNFRKHSNSFRESYIDTLGKLYEYSTRRYAKNRMSKVIDTEHEYTYEQFRRTCEMLSKRLTQFGIGASDKVAILAQNMPEWTVAFFSTVPFGRIAIPILPESSANEVTNILKHSESKVLFVSKKLLPNVTQECIDKLTLVIDIETFEEIKKDDSKFRCDGKVAMPMPDDIATIIYTSGTTGNAKGVVLSHRNLTSCVISCWHSQHRTEKDRWLSILPMSHTLELTLGVLYPMFVGASVYYMSKPPVPALLLKAMQVVKPTTILSVPLIIEKIYRNSIVPTIRKSRMLSWMDKNMNWLMCKVIGLKLKKTFGGHLSFFGIGGAKLDIEVELLR
;
A
#
# COMPACT_ATOMS: atom_id res chain seq x y z
N MET A 1 23.48 16.30 7.41
CA MET A 1 23.01 16.91 6.14
C MET A 1 21.71 17.66 6.41
N ASN A 2 21.61 18.94 6.03
CA ASN A 2 20.45 19.77 6.43
C ASN A 2 19.36 19.69 5.35
N PHE A 3 18.43 18.72 5.48
CA PHE A 3 17.39 18.39 4.51
C PHE A 3 16.30 19.47 4.33
N ARG A 4 16.35 20.59 5.09
CA ARG A 4 15.32 21.63 5.07
C ARG A 4 15.36 22.58 3.87
N LYS A 5 16.43 22.57 3.04
CA LYS A 5 16.68 23.58 1.98
C LYS A 5 16.82 23.02 0.56
N HIS A 6 16.43 21.79 0.29
CA HIS A 6 16.66 21.22 -1.03
C HIS A 6 15.48 21.50 -1.97
N SER A 7 15.79 22.00 -3.16
CA SER A 7 14.81 22.20 -4.24
C SER A 7 14.17 20.90 -4.70
N ASN A 8 13.01 20.96 -5.36
CA ASN A 8 12.33 19.77 -5.90
C ASN A 8 13.26 18.96 -6.83
N SER A 9 14.10 19.63 -7.64
CA SER A 9 15.06 18.97 -8.53
C SER A 9 16.11 18.13 -7.79
N PHE A 10 16.56 18.54 -6.60
CA PHE A 10 17.46 17.72 -5.77
C PHE A 10 16.79 16.45 -5.26
N ARG A 11 15.52 16.57 -4.84
CA ARG A 11 14.74 15.43 -4.37
C ARG A 11 14.58 14.37 -5.44
N GLU A 12 14.28 14.78 -6.67
CA GLU A 12 14.10 13.89 -7.81
C GLU A 12 15.39 13.18 -8.22
N SER A 13 16.51 13.91 -8.27
CA SER A 13 17.80 13.32 -8.62
C SER A 13 18.43 12.47 -7.51
N TYR A 14 18.06 12.72 -6.24
CA TYR A 14 18.59 12.01 -5.09
C TYR A 14 17.89 10.67 -4.84
N ILE A 15 16.55 10.61 -5.05
CA ILE A 15 15.73 9.43 -4.72
C ILE A 15 15.68 8.46 -5.92
N ASP A 16 16.72 7.66 -6.07
CA ASP A 16 16.85 6.61 -7.09
C ASP A 16 16.70 5.18 -6.54
N THR A 17 16.64 5.04 -5.19
CA THR A 17 16.35 3.78 -4.50
C THR A 17 15.29 3.96 -3.42
N LEU A 18 14.60 2.87 -3.07
CA LEU A 18 13.65 2.88 -1.95
C LEU A 18 14.36 3.06 -0.60
N GLY A 19 15.66 2.75 -0.50
CA GLY A 19 16.48 3.07 0.65
C GLY A 19 16.63 4.58 0.85
N LYS A 20 16.95 5.32 -0.22
CA LYS A 20 17.04 6.79 -0.19
C LYS A 20 15.68 7.44 0.03
N LEU A 21 14.61 6.90 -0.58
CA LEU A 21 13.24 7.35 -0.32
C LEU A 21 12.88 7.22 1.16
N TYR A 22 13.13 6.05 1.74
CA TYR A 22 12.88 5.77 3.15
C TYR A 22 13.67 6.71 4.07
N GLU A 23 14.98 6.84 3.85
CA GLU A 23 15.83 7.72 4.66
C GLU A 23 15.40 9.19 4.56
N TYR A 24 15.16 9.69 3.34
CA TYR A 24 14.72 11.06 3.12
C TYR A 24 13.40 11.35 3.83
N SER A 25 12.38 10.53 3.61
CA SER A 25 11.03 10.76 4.11
C SER A 25 10.94 10.65 5.62
N THR A 26 11.55 9.60 6.21
CA THR A 26 11.48 9.37 7.65
C THR A 26 12.26 10.40 8.46
N ARG A 27 13.29 11.02 7.88
CA ARG A 27 14.03 12.11 8.53
C ARG A 27 13.36 13.46 8.34
N ARG A 28 12.89 13.76 7.11
CA ARG A 28 12.28 15.05 6.78
C ARG A 28 10.95 15.25 7.49
N TYR A 29 10.12 14.21 7.52
CA TYR A 29 8.76 14.24 8.05
C TYR A 29 8.62 13.55 9.41
N ALA A 30 9.71 13.39 10.17
CA ALA A 30 9.80 12.60 11.40
C ALA A 30 8.61 12.76 12.35
N LYS A 31 8.13 13.99 12.54
CA LYS A 31 7.03 14.32 13.46
C LYS A 31 5.63 14.17 12.85
N ASN A 32 5.53 13.99 11.53
CA ASN A 32 4.25 13.83 10.87
C ASN A 32 3.67 12.44 11.15
N ARG A 33 2.33 12.35 11.15
CA ARG A 33 1.65 11.05 11.12
C ARG A 33 1.96 10.36 9.79
N MET A 34 2.49 9.15 9.85
CA MET A 34 2.73 8.29 8.70
C MET A 34 1.50 7.45 8.39
N SER A 35 0.90 6.84 9.43
CA SER A 35 -0.25 5.95 9.28
C SER A 35 -1.13 5.93 10.52
N LYS A 36 -2.42 5.59 10.33
CA LYS A 36 -3.39 5.38 11.41
C LYS A 36 -4.42 4.32 11.01
N VAL A 37 -4.78 3.47 11.96
CA VAL A 37 -5.96 2.59 11.83
C VAL A 37 -7.19 3.37 12.30
N ILE A 38 -8.21 3.45 11.46
CA ILE A 38 -9.45 4.19 11.74
C ILE A 38 -10.17 3.57 12.95
N ASP A 39 -10.78 4.42 13.77
CA ASP A 39 -11.51 4.04 14.98
C ASP A 39 -10.64 3.36 16.06
N THR A 40 -9.32 3.57 16.04
CA THR A 40 -8.36 3.09 17.05
C THR A 40 -7.34 4.18 17.38
N GLU A 41 -6.58 3.97 18.46
CA GLU A 41 -5.41 4.81 18.78
C GLU A 41 -4.12 4.32 18.12
N HIS A 42 -4.20 3.26 17.29
CA HIS A 42 -3.05 2.67 16.64
C HIS A 42 -2.58 3.53 15.46
N GLU A 43 -1.45 4.19 15.64
CA GLU A 43 -0.83 5.06 14.64
C GLU A 43 0.69 5.06 14.75
N TYR A 44 1.35 5.43 13.65
CA TYR A 44 2.78 5.69 13.59
C TYR A 44 3.04 7.13 13.15
N THR A 45 4.00 7.79 13.80
CA THR A 45 4.72 8.89 13.17
C THR A 45 5.81 8.33 12.26
N TYR A 46 6.36 9.14 11.33
CA TYR A 46 7.47 8.72 10.48
C TYR A 46 8.71 8.31 11.30
N GLU A 47 8.92 8.93 12.46
CA GLU A 47 10.03 8.57 13.35
C GLU A 47 9.80 7.22 14.03
N GLN A 48 8.61 6.96 14.56
CA GLN A 48 8.26 5.67 15.18
C GLN A 48 8.34 4.55 14.15
N PHE A 49 7.77 4.79 12.96
CA PHE A 49 7.87 3.88 11.82
C PHE A 49 9.32 3.54 11.49
N ARG A 50 10.21 4.55 11.37
CA ARG A 50 11.63 4.35 11.10
C ARG A 50 12.29 3.46 12.16
N ARG A 51 12.08 3.75 13.45
CA ARG A 51 12.65 2.98 14.56
C ARG A 51 12.22 1.51 14.51
N THR A 52 10.94 1.26 14.23
CA THR A 52 10.41 -0.11 14.13
C THR A 52 11.01 -0.85 12.92
N CYS A 53 11.10 -0.21 11.76
CA CYS A 53 11.74 -0.80 10.58
C CYS A 53 13.22 -1.13 10.81
N GLU A 54 13.99 -0.23 11.43
CA GLU A 54 15.41 -0.45 11.75
C GLU A 54 15.60 -1.62 12.75
N MET A 55 14.73 -1.69 13.77
CA MET A 55 14.72 -2.78 14.75
C MET A 55 14.47 -4.14 14.06
N LEU A 56 13.44 -4.24 13.23
CA LEU A 56 13.12 -5.47 12.52
C LEU A 56 14.18 -5.83 11.49
N SER A 57 14.70 -4.86 10.74
CA SER A 57 15.80 -5.10 9.81
C SER A 57 17.03 -5.66 10.51
N LYS A 58 17.40 -5.12 11.69
CA LYS A 58 18.47 -5.66 12.52
C LYS A 58 18.17 -7.10 12.94
N ARG A 59 16.93 -7.39 13.33
CA ARG A 59 16.50 -8.73 13.71
C ARG A 59 16.63 -9.72 12.55
N LEU A 60 16.18 -9.35 11.35
CA LEU A 60 16.37 -10.15 10.15
C LEU A 60 17.87 -10.46 9.89
N THR A 61 18.71 -9.43 10.01
CA THR A 61 20.16 -9.58 9.84
C THR A 61 20.77 -10.56 10.85
N GLN A 62 20.32 -10.54 12.10
CA GLN A 62 20.78 -11.47 13.14
C GLN A 62 20.47 -12.94 12.80
N PHE A 63 19.41 -13.21 12.03
CA PHE A 63 19.08 -14.54 11.52
C PHE A 63 19.71 -14.84 10.16
N GLY A 64 20.74 -14.08 9.76
CA GLY A 64 21.49 -14.32 8.54
C GLY A 64 20.72 -13.95 7.26
N ILE A 65 19.64 -13.16 7.38
CA ILE A 65 18.91 -12.66 6.21
C ILE A 65 19.62 -11.44 5.67
N GLY A 66 20.33 -11.61 4.56
CA GLY A 66 21.21 -10.62 3.94
C GLY A 66 20.65 -10.01 2.66
N ALA A 67 21.56 -9.38 1.89
CA ALA A 67 21.23 -8.81 0.59
C ALA A 67 20.68 -9.87 -0.38
N SER A 68 19.69 -9.47 -1.17
CA SER A 68 18.98 -10.30 -2.16
C SER A 68 18.17 -11.48 -1.58
N ASP A 69 18.16 -11.67 -0.26
CA ASP A 69 17.27 -12.65 0.36
C ASP A 69 15.81 -12.20 0.27
N LYS A 70 14.94 -13.17 0.03
CA LYS A 70 13.53 -12.92 -0.19
C LYS A 70 12.76 -13.01 1.13
N VAL A 71 11.91 -12.00 1.35
CA VAL A 71 11.06 -11.85 2.53
C VAL A 71 9.60 -11.75 2.06
N ALA A 72 8.81 -12.77 2.34
CA ALA A 72 7.40 -12.80 1.98
C ALA A 72 6.54 -12.01 2.98
N ILE A 73 5.47 -11.39 2.48
CA ILE A 73 4.50 -10.64 3.29
C ILE A 73 3.10 -11.10 2.90
N LEU A 74 2.40 -11.76 3.82
CA LEU A 74 1.03 -12.27 3.64
C LEU A 74 0.12 -11.68 4.72
N ALA A 75 -0.48 -10.54 4.43
CA ALA A 75 -1.38 -9.85 5.34
C ALA A 75 -2.33 -8.91 4.58
N GLN A 76 -3.44 -8.56 5.23
CA GLN A 76 -4.34 -7.51 4.80
C GLN A 76 -3.70 -6.13 4.98
N ASN A 77 -4.38 -5.08 4.48
CA ASN A 77 -3.91 -3.70 4.62
C ASN A 77 -3.86 -3.27 6.09
N MET A 78 -2.68 -2.90 6.56
CA MET A 78 -2.42 -2.40 7.91
C MET A 78 -1.09 -1.63 7.95
N PRO A 79 -0.85 -0.79 8.95
CA PRO A 79 0.45 -0.11 9.13
C PRO A 79 1.64 -1.08 9.16
N GLU A 80 1.49 -2.22 9.80
CA GLU A 80 2.53 -3.25 9.99
C GLU A 80 2.96 -3.87 8.66
N TRP A 81 2.10 -3.89 7.66
CA TRP A 81 2.47 -4.32 6.31
C TRP A 81 3.54 -3.38 5.73
N THR A 82 3.37 -2.05 5.90
CA THR A 82 4.39 -1.09 5.46
C THR A 82 5.67 -1.23 6.25
N VAL A 83 5.58 -1.53 7.55
CA VAL A 83 6.74 -1.81 8.40
C VAL A 83 7.50 -3.03 7.90
N ALA A 84 6.82 -4.15 7.62
CA ALA A 84 7.43 -5.37 7.07
C ALA A 84 8.12 -5.09 5.72
N PHE A 85 7.47 -4.36 4.82
CA PHE A 85 8.05 -3.98 3.53
C PHE A 85 9.29 -3.09 3.69
N PHE A 86 9.22 -2.05 4.52
CA PHE A 86 10.33 -1.12 4.71
C PHE A 86 11.40 -1.59 5.70
N SER A 87 11.18 -2.66 6.45
CA SER A 87 12.24 -3.38 7.16
C SER A 87 13.05 -4.31 6.25
N THR A 88 12.55 -4.54 5.05
CA THR A 88 13.09 -5.45 4.03
C THR A 88 13.85 -4.68 2.95
N VAL A 89 13.12 -3.93 2.14
CA VAL A 89 13.61 -3.40 0.85
C VAL A 89 14.69 -2.32 1.00
N PRO A 90 14.60 -1.33 1.90
CA PRO A 90 15.65 -0.31 2.09
C PRO A 90 17.00 -0.89 2.51
N PHE A 91 17.01 -2.12 2.98
CA PHE A 91 18.17 -2.80 3.52
C PHE A 91 18.70 -3.90 2.59
N GLY A 92 18.40 -3.79 1.28
CA GLY A 92 18.94 -4.64 0.22
C GLY A 92 18.31 -6.03 0.11
N ARG A 93 17.19 -6.30 0.80
CA ARG A 93 16.41 -7.55 0.69
C ARG A 93 15.29 -7.36 -0.31
N ILE A 94 14.75 -8.48 -0.83
CA ILE A 94 13.68 -8.49 -1.83
C ILE A 94 12.36 -8.81 -1.13
N ALA A 95 11.37 -7.92 -1.27
CA ALA A 95 10.02 -8.19 -0.77
C ALA A 95 9.24 -9.08 -1.76
N ILE A 96 8.49 -10.04 -1.21
CA ILE A 96 7.55 -10.90 -1.95
C ILE A 96 6.15 -10.66 -1.38
N PRO A 97 5.45 -9.61 -1.84
CA PRO A 97 4.06 -9.35 -1.44
C PRO A 97 3.14 -10.45 -1.98
N ILE A 98 2.36 -11.06 -1.09
CA ILE A 98 1.37 -12.08 -1.45
C ILE A 98 -0.03 -11.50 -1.20
N LEU A 99 -0.94 -11.71 -2.17
CA LEU A 99 -2.32 -11.24 -2.03
C LEU A 99 -3.02 -11.93 -0.86
N PRO A 100 -3.74 -11.19 -0.01
CA PRO A 100 -4.47 -11.78 1.13
C PRO A 100 -5.53 -12.80 0.72
N GLU A 101 -6.04 -12.71 -0.50
CA GLU A 101 -7.04 -13.59 -1.09
C GLU A 101 -6.45 -14.86 -1.71
N SER A 102 -5.11 -15.00 -1.72
CA SER A 102 -4.44 -16.16 -2.29
C SER A 102 -4.82 -17.45 -1.53
N SER A 103 -5.13 -18.48 -2.31
CA SER A 103 -5.36 -19.82 -1.79
C SER A 103 -4.09 -20.44 -1.15
N ALA A 104 -4.25 -21.43 -0.30
CA ALA A 104 -3.13 -22.14 0.33
C ALA A 104 -2.15 -22.72 -0.71
N ASN A 105 -2.65 -23.20 -1.85
CA ASN A 105 -1.82 -23.71 -2.94
C ASN A 105 -1.02 -22.59 -3.60
N GLU A 106 -1.62 -21.42 -3.86
CA GLU A 106 -0.92 -20.27 -4.42
C GLU A 106 0.16 -19.77 -3.46
N VAL A 107 -0.16 -19.62 -2.17
CA VAL A 107 0.81 -19.24 -1.13
C VAL A 107 2.00 -20.21 -1.12
N THR A 108 1.71 -21.52 -1.11
CA THR A 108 2.74 -22.57 -1.15
C THR A 108 3.63 -22.46 -2.39
N ASN A 109 3.03 -22.27 -3.57
CA ASN A 109 3.77 -22.14 -4.83
C ASN A 109 4.64 -20.89 -4.85
N ILE A 110 4.11 -19.76 -4.37
CA ILE A 110 4.87 -18.50 -4.29
C ILE A 110 6.05 -18.64 -3.33
N LEU A 111 5.85 -19.20 -2.14
CA LEU A 111 6.92 -19.38 -1.14
C LEU A 111 8.02 -20.31 -1.67
N LYS A 112 7.65 -21.41 -2.33
CA LYS A 112 8.61 -22.35 -2.92
C LYS A 112 9.36 -21.73 -4.10
N HIS A 113 8.64 -21.12 -5.05
CA HIS A 113 9.24 -20.55 -6.26
C HIS A 113 10.12 -19.33 -5.96
N SER A 114 9.72 -18.47 -5.01
CA SER A 114 10.51 -17.31 -4.59
C SER A 114 11.72 -17.69 -3.76
N GLU A 115 11.75 -18.90 -3.18
CA GLU A 115 12.75 -19.31 -2.20
C GLU A 115 12.82 -18.34 -1.01
N SER A 116 11.66 -17.88 -0.54
CA SER A 116 11.59 -16.95 0.59
C SER A 116 12.19 -17.58 1.85
N LYS A 117 13.01 -16.81 2.56
CA LYS A 117 13.60 -17.23 3.84
C LYS A 117 12.79 -16.79 5.04
N VAL A 118 12.01 -15.74 4.89
CA VAL A 118 11.19 -15.12 5.94
C VAL A 118 9.77 -14.96 5.46
N LEU A 119 8.82 -15.11 6.38
CA LEU A 119 7.42 -14.79 6.17
C LEU A 119 6.91 -13.90 7.30
N PHE A 120 6.47 -12.69 6.96
CA PHE A 120 5.57 -11.90 7.79
C PHE A 120 4.14 -12.30 7.45
N VAL A 121 3.37 -12.74 8.45
CA VAL A 121 2.00 -13.24 8.21
C VAL A 121 1.05 -12.77 9.30
N SER A 122 -0.19 -12.39 8.94
CA SER A 122 -1.23 -12.13 9.93
C SER A 122 -1.79 -13.44 10.49
N LYS A 123 -2.20 -13.41 11.76
CA LYS A 123 -2.83 -14.59 12.43
C LYS A 123 -3.98 -15.15 11.62
N LYS A 124 -4.77 -14.28 11.00
CA LYS A 124 -5.91 -14.63 10.16
C LYS A 124 -5.52 -15.46 8.93
N LEU A 125 -4.37 -15.18 8.33
CA LEU A 125 -3.92 -15.82 7.08
C LEU A 125 -2.90 -16.93 7.31
N LEU A 126 -2.38 -17.09 8.52
CA LEU A 126 -1.47 -18.18 8.87
C LEU A 126 -2.02 -19.58 8.52
N PRO A 127 -3.32 -19.90 8.66
CA PRO A 127 -3.87 -21.19 8.25
C PRO A 127 -3.73 -21.50 6.74
N ASN A 128 -3.48 -20.49 5.89
CA ASN A 128 -3.22 -20.69 4.46
C ASN A 128 -1.77 -21.08 4.17
N VAL A 129 -0.89 -21.15 5.19
CA VAL A 129 0.51 -21.54 5.05
C VAL A 129 0.67 -22.97 5.52
N THR A 130 1.13 -23.86 4.63
CA THR A 130 1.33 -25.28 4.99
C THR A 130 2.50 -25.44 5.97
N GLN A 131 2.43 -26.47 6.83
CA GLN A 131 3.50 -26.76 7.78
C GLN A 131 4.83 -27.01 7.07
N GLU A 132 4.81 -27.68 5.91
CA GLU A 132 6.02 -27.89 5.08
C GLU A 132 6.70 -26.56 4.69
N CYS A 133 5.92 -25.51 4.37
CA CYS A 133 6.48 -24.20 4.07
C CYS A 133 7.05 -23.54 5.33
N ILE A 134 6.33 -23.60 6.46
CA ILE A 134 6.79 -23.06 7.73
C ILE A 134 8.13 -23.68 8.13
N ASP A 135 8.29 -25.00 8.02
CA ASP A 135 9.50 -25.72 8.41
C ASP A 135 10.73 -25.30 7.60
N LYS A 136 10.54 -24.94 6.33
CA LYS A 136 11.63 -24.48 5.42
C LYS A 136 12.06 -23.04 5.63
N LEU A 137 11.20 -22.19 6.24
CA LEU A 137 11.53 -20.80 6.49
C LEU A 137 12.51 -20.65 7.66
N THR A 138 13.41 -19.70 7.58
CA THR A 138 14.28 -19.31 8.69
C THR A 138 13.51 -18.60 9.80
N LEU A 139 12.60 -17.69 9.41
CA LEU A 139 11.74 -16.95 10.34
C LEU A 139 10.30 -16.93 9.84
N VAL A 140 9.36 -17.11 10.76
CA VAL A 140 7.94 -16.72 10.57
C VAL A 140 7.58 -15.74 11.66
N ILE A 141 7.11 -14.58 11.29
CA ILE A 141 6.85 -13.45 12.18
C ILE A 141 5.36 -13.10 12.09
N ASP A 142 4.70 -13.01 13.24
CA ASP A 142 3.37 -12.42 13.34
C ASP A 142 3.47 -10.93 12.97
N ILE A 143 2.84 -10.55 11.90
CA ILE A 143 2.95 -9.18 11.40
C ILE A 143 2.26 -8.15 12.31
N GLU A 144 1.28 -8.57 13.12
CA GLU A 144 0.49 -7.70 14.00
C GLU A 144 1.27 -7.31 15.26
N THR A 145 2.11 -8.23 15.77
CA THR A 145 2.88 -8.03 17.02
C THR A 145 4.40 -7.99 16.82
N PHE A 146 4.87 -8.42 15.65
CA PHE A 146 6.28 -8.66 15.31
C PHE A 146 6.95 -9.74 16.18
N GLU A 147 6.16 -10.59 16.84
CA GLU A 147 6.66 -11.75 17.57
C GLU A 147 7.01 -12.91 16.62
N GLU A 148 8.01 -13.67 16.99
CA GLU A 148 8.48 -14.81 16.22
C GLU A 148 7.56 -16.02 16.47
N ILE A 149 6.79 -16.43 15.46
CA ILE A 149 6.02 -17.67 15.47
C ILE A 149 6.94 -18.88 15.32
N LYS A 150 7.95 -18.73 14.45
CA LYS A 150 8.97 -19.77 14.20
C LYS A 150 10.31 -19.10 13.93
N LYS A 151 11.36 -19.68 14.47
CA LYS A 151 12.76 -19.27 14.21
C LYS A 151 13.68 -20.48 14.09
N ASP A 152 14.70 -20.33 13.27
CA ASP A 152 15.80 -21.29 13.17
C ASP A 152 17.04 -20.72 13.89
N ASP A 153 17.20 -21.08 15.15
CA ASP A 153 18.28 -20.57 15.99
C ASP A 153 19.68 -21.00 15.48
N SER A 154 19.79 -22.02 14.64
CA SER A 154 21.07 -22.41 14.00
C SER A 154 21.59 -21.35 13.02
N LYS A 155 20.72 -20.48 12.54
CA LYS A 155 21.04 -19.36 11.63
C LYS A 155 21.39 -18.06 12.35
N PHE A 156 21.24 -18.01 13.68
CA PHE A 156 21.51 -16.80 14.44
C PHE A 156 22.99 -16.36 14.33
N ARG A 157 23.22 -15.08 14.01
CA ARG A 157 24.51 -14.44 13.86
C ARG A 157 24.49 -13.06 14.52
N CYS A 158 25.55 -12.69 15.22
CA CYS A 158 25.62 -11.38 15.90
C CYS A 158 26.15 -10.25 15.01
N ASP A 159 26.82 -10.55 13.92
CA ASP A 159 27.68 -9.65 13.12
C ASP A 159 27.18 -9.38 11.69
N GLY A 160 25.93 -9.71 11.40
CA GLY A 160 25.36 -9.51 10.07
C GLY A 160 25.39 -8.04 9.64
N LYS A 161 25.80 -7.78 8.41
CA LYS A 161 25.82 -6.45 7.81
C LYS A 161 24.62 -6.26 6.88
N VAL A 162 24.07 -5.06 6.93
CA VAL A 162 23.02 -4.59 6.01
C VAL A 162 23.69 -4.00 4.78
N ALA A 163 23.24 -4.38 3.59
CA ALA A 163 23.68 -3.78 2.33
C ALA A 163 22.73 -2.67 1.90
N MET A 164 23.30 -1.53 1.48
CA MET A 164 22.49 -0.48 0.84
C MET A 164 22.23 -0.86 -0.62
N PRO A 165 20.97 -0.88 -1.08
CA PRO A 165 20.66 -1.28 -2.43
C PRO A 165 21.09 -0.25 -3.46
N MET A 166 21.48 -0.74 -4.65
CA MET A 166 21.72 0.06 -5.84
C MET A 166 20.40 0.25 -6.63
N PRO A 167 20.31 1.27 -7.52
CA PRO A 167 19.08 1.55 -8.27
C PRO A 167 18.54 0.38 -9.10
N ASP A 168 19.42 -0.42 -9.67
CA ASP A 168 19.06 -1.52 -10.56
C ASP A 168 18.93 -2.87 -9.82
N ASP A 169 19.18 -2.90 -8.49
CA ASP A 169 18.91 -4.07 -7.67
C ASP A 169 17.40 -4.34 -7.61
N ILE A 170 17.06 -5.61 -7.44
CA ILE A 170 15.66 -6.05 -7.31
C ILE A 170 15.12 -5.60 -5.95
N ALA A 171 14.03 -4.85 -5.97
CA ALA A 171 13.34 -4.38 -4.77
C ALA A 171 12.20 -5.33 -4.35
N THR A 172 11.44 -5.83 -5.34
CA THR A 172 10.28 -6.69 -5.07
C THR A 172 9.99 -7.59 -6.27
N ILE A 173 9.39 -8.76 -5.98
CA ILE A 173 8.84 -9.67 -7.00
C ILE A 173 7.36 -9.84 -6.68
N ILE A 174 6.50 -9.37 -7.58
CA ILE A 174 5.04 -9.42 -7.42
C ILE A 174 4.48 -10.53 -8.29
N TYR A 175 3.79 -11.49 -7.66
CA TYR A 175 3.19 -12.61 -8.37
C TYR A 175 1.82 -12.22 -8.92
N THR A 176 1.61 -12.52 -10.19
CA THR A 176 0.33 -12.34 -10.88
C THR A 176 -0.23 -13.70 -11.30
N SER A 177 -1.57 -13.82 -11.30
CA SER A 177 -2.23 -15.00 -11.84
C SER A 177 -1.92 -15.10 -13.34
N GLY A 178 -1.04 -16.02 -13.72
CA GLY A 178 -0.72 -16.27 -15.13
C GLY A 178 -1.92 -16.88 -15.85
N THR A 179 -2.13 -16.51 -17.11
CA THR A 179 -3.13 -17.13 -18.00
C THR A 179 -2.92 -18.64 -18.20
N THR A 180 -1.76 -19.16 -17.82
CA THR A 180 -1.34 -20.57 -17.94
C THR A 180 -1.50 -21.36 -16.62
N GLY A 181 -2.13 -20.80 -15.59
CA GLY A 181 -2.34 -21.47 -14.29
C GLY A 181 -1.15 -21.42 -13.33
N ASN A 182 0.06 -21.08 -13.79
CA ASN A 182 1.23 -20.89 -12.95
C ASN A 182 1.43 -19.41 -12.64
N ALA A 183 1.60 -19.05 -11.37
CA ALA A 183 1.91 -17.69 -10.96
C ALA A 183 3.25 -17.23 -11.56
N LYS A 184 3.25 -16.05 -12.21
CA LYS A 184 4.44 -15.43 -12.78
C LYS A 184 4.93 -14.32 -11.86
N GLY A 185 6.21 -14.34 -11.49
CA GLY A 185 6.84 -13.28 -10.69
C GLY A 185 7.30 -12.12 -11.57
N VAL A 186 6.68 -10.96 -11.40
CA VAL A 186 7.11 -9.71 -12.05
C VAL A 186 8.20 -9.08 -11.19
N VAL A 187 9.40 -8.98 -11.75
CA VAL A 187 10.59 -8.44 -11.07
C VAL A 187 10.62 -6.93 -11.25
N LEU A 188 10.71 -6.20 -10.15
CA LEU A 188 10.77 -4.73 -10.13
C LEU A 188 12.02 -4.26 -9.38
N SER A 189 12.83 -3.42 -10.02
CA SER A 189 14.00 -2.79 -9.40
C SER A 189 13.61 -1.57 -8.57
N HIS A 190 14.56 -1.10 -7.74
CA HIS A 190 14.41 0.15 -7.02
C HIS A 190 14.14 1.32 -7.97
N ARG A 191 14.87 1.40 -9.09
CA ARG A 191 14.70 2.42 -10.13
C ARG A 191 13.30 2.39 -10.76
N ASN A 192 12.75 1.20 -11.05
CA ASN A 192 11.40 1.09 -11.61
C ASN A 192 10.37 1.76 -10.71
N LEU A 193 10.43 1.46 -9.40
CA LEU A 193 9.47 1.97 -8.42
C LEU A 193 9.66 3.47 -8.15
N THR A 194 10.89 3.93 -7.96
CA THR A 194 11.15 5.34 -7.68
C THR A 194 10.85 6.24 -8.88
N SER A 195 11.15 5.81 -10.11
CA SER A 195 10.80 6.55 -11.33
C SER A 195 9.30 6.67 -11.50
N CYS A 196 8.54 5.61 -11.19
CA CYS A 196 7.08 5.65 -11.22
C CYS A 196 6.52 6.64 -10.20
N VAL A 197 7.03 6.63 -8.95
CA VAL A 197 6.63 7.59 -7.90
C VAL A 197 6.91 9.03 -8.31
N ILE A 198 8.08 9.32 -8.88
CA ILE A 198 8.45 10.66 -9.37
C ILE A 198 7.53 11.10 -10.50
N SER A 199 7.24 10.21 -11.46
CA SER A 199 6.30 10.49 -12.56
C SER A 199 4.89 10.80 -12.06
N CYS A 200 4.42 10.06 -11.05
CA CYS A 200 3.13 10.33 -10.41
C CYS A 200 3.11 11.70 -9.72
N TRP A 201 4.19 12.08 -9.05
CA TRP A 201 4.30 13.39 -8.41
C TRP A 201 4.28 14.54 -9.43
N HIS A 202 4.92 14.39 -10.59
CA HIS A 202 4.83 15.36 -11.68
C HIS A 202 3.41 15.49 -12.25
N SER A 203 2.69 14.37 -12.33
CA SER A 203 1.31 14.37 -12.85
C SER A 203 0.30 14.93 -11.85
N GLN A 204 0.46 14.62 -10.57
CA GLN A 204 -0.49 14.95 -9.51
C GLN A 204 0.26 15.40 -8.25
N HIS A 205 0.65 16.67 -8.19
CA HIS A 205 1.36 17.21 -7.02
C HIS A 205 0.57 16.97 -5.73
N ARG A 206 1.17 16.26 -4.79
CA ARG A 206 0.69 16.01 -3.43
C ARG A 206 1.71 16.50 -2.42
N THR A 207 1.27 16.68 -1.18
CA THR A 207 2.08 17.25 -0.10
C THR A 207 1.93 16.45 1.18
N GLU A 208 2.69 16.80 2.19
CA GLU A 208 2.59 16.22 3.53
C GLU A 208 1.25 16.48 4.25
N LYS A 209 0.41 17.36 3.70
CA LYS A 209 -0.94 17.66 4.24
C LYS A 209 -2.01 16.71 3.70
N ASP A 210 -1.68 15.94 2.68
CA ASP A 210 -2.60 15.02 2.05
C ASP A 210 -2.89 13.79 2.92
N ARG A 211 -4.07 13.22 2.74
CA ARG A 211 -4.57 12.06 3.46
C ARG A 211 -5.02 11.00 2.46
N TRP A 212 -4.37 9.85 2.51
CA TRP A 212 -4.75 8.66 1.74
C TRP A 212 -5.69 7.76 2.56
N LEU A 213 -6.69 7.19 1.92
CA LEU A 213 -7.46 6.07 2.46
C LEU A 213 -7.10 4.83 1.65
N SER A 214 -6.40 3.88 2.28
CA SER A 214 -5.96 2.63 1.65
C SER A 214 -7.11 1.63 1.61
N ILE A 215 -7.50 1.21 0.40
CA ILE A 215 -8.62 0.27 0.20
C ILE A 215 -8.30 -0.88 -0.76
N LEU A 216 -7.32 -0.70 -1.65
CA LEU A 216 -6.85 -1.77 -2.53
C LEU A 216 -5.79 -2.61 -1.82
N PRO A 217 -5.60 -3.89 -2.17
CA PRO A 217 -4.55 -4.72 -1.57
C PRO A 217 -3.16 -4.09 -1.76
N MET A 218 -2.41 -3.89 -0.67
CA MET A 218 -1.07 -3.30 -0.68
C MET A 218 -0.05 -4.18 -1.42
N SER A 219 -0.32 -5.46 -1.53
CA SER A 219 0.45 -6.41 -2.32
C SER A 219 0.27 -6.28 -3.84
N HIS A 220 -0.72 -5.47 -4.29
CA HIS A 220 -0.90 -5.16 -5.71
C HIS A 220 -0.06 -3.94 -6.13
N THR A 221 0.58 -3.98 -7.32
CA THR A 221 1.47 -2.92 -7.82
C THR A 221 0.88 -1.52 -7.77
N LEU A 222 -0.40 -1.35 -8.08
CA LEU A 222 -1.07 -0.05 -8.08
C LEU A 222 -1.10 0.56 -6.68
N GLU A 223 -1.55 -0.22 -5.67
CA GLU A 223 -1.59 0.26 -4.28
C GLU A 223 -0.18 0.41 -3.70
N LEU A 224 0.73 -0.55 -3.98
CA LEU A 224 2.13 -0.43 -3.55
C LEU A 224 2.74 0.90 -4.03
N THR A 225 2.59 1.24 -5.31
CA THR A 225 3.22 2.45 -5.86
C THR A 225 2.51 3.72 -5.42
N LEU A 226 1.18 3.79 -5.59
CA LEU A 226 0.41 5.02 -5.38
C LEU A 226 -0.18 5.15 -3.98
N GLY A 227 -0.39 4.04 -3.27
CA GLY A 227 -0.98 4.01 -1.93
C GLY A 227 0.05 3.86 -0.80
N VAL A 228 1.26 3.35 -1.11
CA VAL A 228 2.34 3.17 -0.12
C VAL A 228 3.55 4.06 -0.42
N LEU A 229 4.16 3.90 -1.61
CA LEU A 229 5.42 4.60 -1.92
C LEU A 229 5.21 6.09 -2.18
N TYR A 230 4.14 6.48 -2.87
CA TYR A 230 3.90 7.88 -3.18
C TYR A 230 3.54 8.72 -1.94
N PRO A 231 2.62 8.34 -1.04
CA PRO A 231 2.44 9.07 0.22
C PRO A 231 3.70 9.13 1.07
N MET A 232 4.52 8.06 1.11
CA MET A 232 5.83 8.08 1.75
C MET A 232 6.72 9.17 1.15
N PHE A 233 6.81 9.26 -0.17
CA PHE A 233 7.64 10.25 -0.88
C PHE A 233 7.27 11.69 -0.54
N VAL A 234 5.98 12.01 -0.36
CA VAL A 234 5.52 13.36 -0.06
C VAL A 234 5.38 13.65 1.44
N GLY A 235 5.50 12.65 2.31
CA GLY A 235 5.36 12.80 3.76
C GLY A 235 3.91 12.86 4.24
N ALA A 236 2.99 12.35 3.43
CA ALA A 236 1.56 12.33 3.72
C ALA A 236 1.16 11.21 4.68
N SER A 237 -0.08 11.24 5.17
CA SER A 237 -0.62 10.21 6.06
C SER A 237 -1.50 9.22 5.31
N VAL A 238 -1.38 7.93 5.68
CA VAL A 238 -2.20 6.84 5.14
C VAL A 238 -3.10 6.30 6.25
N TYR A 239 -4.39 6.15 5.94
CA TYR A 239 -5.39 5.62 6.86
C TYR A 239 -5.84 4.25 6.42
N TYR A 240 -5.89 3.32 7.36
CA TYR A 240 -6.28 1.93 7.16
C TYR A 240 -7.60 1.63 7.83
N MET A 241 -8.43 0.83 7.17
CA MET A 241 -9.69 0.34 7.74
C MET A 241 -9.43 -0.91 8.58
N SER A 242 -10.02 -0.97 9.79
CA SER A 242 -9.98 -2.16 10.64
C SER A 242 -10.80 -3.35 10.10
N LYS A 243 -11.67 -3.08 9.13
CA LYS A 243 -12.59 -4.06 8.51
C LYS A 243 -12.50 -3.95 6.98
N PRO A 244 -12.85 -5.03 6.25
CA PRO A 244 -12.87 -4.99 4.78
C PRO A 244 -13.69 -3.83 4.21
N PRO A 245 -13.27 -3.23 3.07
CA PRO A 245 -13.86 -2.02 2.51
C PRO A 245 -15.19 -2.30 1.76
N VAL A 246 -16.24 -2.74 2.49
CA VAL A 246 -17.59 -2.80 1.91
C VAL A 246 -18.16 -1.39 1.75
N PRO A 247 -19.06 -1.12 0.77
CA PRO A 247 -19.49 0.24 0.42
C PRO A 247 -19.99 1.10 1.59
N ALA A 248 -20.78 0.53 2.50
CA ALA A 248 -21.30 1.27 3.67
C ALA A 248 -20.19 1.67 4.66
N LEU A 249 -19.27 0.76 4.96
CA LEU A 249 -18.14 1.03 5.85
C LEU A 249 -17.15 1.99 5.19
N LEU A 250 -16.94 1.88 3.89
CA LEU A 250 -16.08 2.76 3.13
C LEU A 250 -16.59 4.21 3.17
N LEU A 251 -17.89 4.43 2.93
CA LEU A 251 -18.47 5.77 3.02
C LEU A 251 -18.35 6.36 4.43
N LYS A 252 -18.54 5.54 5.48
CA LYS A 252 -18.32 5.97 6.87
C LYS A 252 -16.85 6.35 7.12
N ALA A 253 -15.92 5.54 6.66
CA ALA A 253 -14.48 5.82 6.76
C ALA A 253 -14.10 7.13 6.05
N MET A 254 -14.66 7.38 4.86
CA MET A 254 -14.46 8.64 4.12
C MET A 254 -14.96 9.86 4.90
N GLN A 255 -16.07 9.76 5.63
CA GLN A 255 -16.58 10.86 6.48
C GLN A 255 -15.67 11.14 7.67
N VAL A 256 -15.07 10.10 8.26
CA VAL A 256 -14.17 10.22 9.42
C VAL A 256 -12.81 10.77 8.99
N VAL A 257 -12.18 10.16 7.97
CA VAL A 257 -10.82 10.51 7.50
C VAL A 257 -10.82 11.80 6.71
N LYS A 258 -11.89 12.07 5.97
CA LYS A 258 -11.96 13.16 4.97
C LYS A 258 -10.75 13.10 4.03
N PRO A 259 -10.57 12.00 3.29
CA PRO A 259 -9.37 11.80 2.47
C PRO A 259 -9.28 12.83 1.35
N THR A 260 -8.04 13.17 0.99
CA THR A 260 -7.76 14.00 -0.20
C THR A 260 -7.46 13.14 -1.41
N THR A 261 -7.02 11.89 -1.18
CA THR A 261 -6.64 10.94 -2.22
C THR A 261 -7.19 9.55 -1.89
N ILE A 262 -7.80 8.92 -2.88
CA ILE A 262 -8.25 7.52 -2.83
C ILE A 262 -7.88 6.85 -4.15
N LEU A 263 -7.46 5.59 -4.05
CA LEU A 263 -7.31 4.70 -5.19
C LEU A 263 -8.41 3.64 -5.15
N SER A 264 -8.99 3.32 -6.29
CA SER A 264 -10.10 2.38 -6.37
C SER A 264 -10.07 1.56 -7.66
N VAL A 265 -10.93 0.56 -7.71
CA VAL A 265 -11.27 -0.16 -8.95
C VAL A 265 -12.68 0.25 -9.41
N PRO A 266 -12.99 0.16 -10.72
CA PRO A 266 -14.31 0.52 -11.27
C PRO A 266 -15.46 -0.07 -10.49
N LEU A 267 -15.40 -1.34 -10.13
CA LEU A 267 -16.45 -2.07 -9.43
C LEU A 267 -16.95 -1.37 -8.14
N ILE A 268 -16.03 -0.75 -7.37
CA ILE A 268 -16.38 -0.08 -6.11
C ILE A 268 -17.17 1.19 -6.40
N ILE A 269 -16.69 2.03 -7.32
CA ILE A 269 -17.38 3.29 -7.66
C ILE A 269 -18.72 3.03 -8.36
N GLU A 270 -18.80 2.02 -9.23
CA GLU A 270 -20.05 1.60 -9.90
C GLU A 270 -21.09 1.12 -8.88
N LYS A 271 -20.67 0.34 -7.86
CA LYS A 271 -21.58 -0.05 -6.77
C LYS A 271 -22.06 1.16 -5.97
N ILE A 272 -21.19 2.13 -5.67
CA ILE A 272 -21.60 3.38 -5.00
C ILE A 272 -22.58 4.15 -5.89
N TYR A 273 -22.31 4.28 -7.19
CA TYR A 273 -23.18 4.92 -8.14
C TYR A 273 -24.56 4.27 -8.18
N ARG A 274 -24.62 2.97 -8.45
CA ARG A 274 -25.89 2.23 -8.60
C ARG A 274 -26.69 2.17 -7.28
N ASN A 275 -26.03 2.02 -6.13
CA ASN A 275 -26.71 1.81 -4.86
C ASN A 275 -27.04 3.11 -4.09
N SER A 276 -26.33 4.20 -4.37
CA SER A 276 -26.49 5.45 -3.63
C SER A 276 -26.92 6.62 -4.50
N ILE A 277 -26.37 6.77 -5.71
CA ILE A 277 -26.61 7.93 -6.58
C ILE A 277 -27.89 7.75 -7.37
N VAL A 278 -28.02 6.65 -8.12
CA VAL A 278 -29.20 6.37 -8.97
C VAL A 278 -30.50 6.40 -8.16
N PRO A 279 -30.61 5.75 -6.99
CA PRO A 279 -31.82 5.86 -6.17
C PRO A 279 -32.12 7.29 -5.70
N THR A 280 -31.06 8.08 -5.44
CA THR A 280 -31.22 9.49 -5.04
C THR A 280 -31.79 10.34 -6.17
N ILE A 281 -31.32 10.14 -7.41
CA ILE A 281 -31.84 10.81 -8.60
C ILE A 281 -33.30 10.44 -8.79
N ARG A 282 -33.64 9.15 -8.77
CA ARG A 282 -35.02 8.64 -9.01
C ARG A 282 -36.02 9.10 -7.95
N LYS A 283 -35.62 9.26 -6.69
CA LYS A 283 -36.47 9.74 -5.59
C LYS A 283 -36.77 11.23 -5.66
N SER A 284 -35.94 12.03 -6.34
CA SER A 284 -36.11 13.47 -6.45
C SER A 284 -36.70 13.86 -7.79
N ARG A 285 -37.98 14.34 -7.80
CA ARG A 285 -38.61 14.84 -9.02
C ARG A 285 -37.79 15.92 -9.74
N MET A 286 -37.13 16.80 -8.97
CA MET A 286 -36.25 17.86 -9.48
C MET A 286 -35.01 17.27 -10.18
N LEU A 287 -34.32 16.33 -9.53
CA LEU A 287 -33.11 15.71 -10.12
C LEU A 287 -33.47 14.87 -11.35
N SER A 288 -34.58 14.15 -11.33
CA SER A 288 -35.07 13.38 -12.48
C SER A 288 -35.49 14.28 -13.65
N TRP A 289 -36.05 15.47 -13.38
CA TRP A 289 -36.30 16.45 -14.42
C TRP A 289 -35.01 17.06 -14.99
N MET A 290 -34.04 17.38 -14.12
CA MET A 290 -32.74 17.91 -14.53
C MET A 290 -31.96 16.88 -15.36
N ASP A 291 -32.02 15.60 -15.04
CA ASP A 291 -31.43 14.51 -15.80
C ASP A 291 -31.86 14.50 -17.25
N LYS A 292 -33.17 14.73 -17.49
CA LYS A 292 -33.75 14.76 -18.82
C LYS A 292 -33.49 16.06 -19.61
N ASN A 293 -33.39 17.20 -18.93
CA ASN A 293 -33.45 18.52 -19.57
C ASN A 293 -32.13 19.34 -19.42
N MET A 294 -31.37 19.08 -18.35
CA MET A 294 -30.16 19.86 -17.98
C MET A 294 -29.09 18.95 -17.38
N ASN A 295 -28.71 17.90 -18.09
CA ASN A 295 -27.78 16.87 -17.61
C ASN A 295 -26.48 17.44 -17.02
N TRP A 296 -25.87 18.48 -17.64
CA TRP A 296 -24.66 19.14 -17.11
C TRP A 296 -24.86 19.72 -15.70
N LEU A 297 -26.04 20.32 -15.43
CA LEU A 297 -26.36 20.89 -14.12
C LEU A 297 -26.63 19.77 -13.10
N MET A 298 -27.30 18.72 -13.50
CA MET A 298 -27.51 17.52 -12.71
C MET A 298 -26.16 16.89 -12.31
N CYS A 299 -25.23 16.70 -13.26
CA CYS A 299 -23.90 16.17 -12.99
C CYS A 299 -23.13 17.05 -11.99
N LYS A 300 -23.21 18.38 -12.10
CA LYS A 300 -22.59 19.30 -11.14
C LYS A 300 -23.18 19.17 -9.73
N VAL A 301 -24.50 19.09 -9.61
CA VAL A 301 -25.18 18.93 -8.31
C VAL A 301 -24.83 17.58 -7.69
N ILE A 302 -24.82 16.51 -8.48
CA ILE A 302 -24.46 15.16 -8.03
C ILE A 302 -22.99 15.11 -7.66
N GLY A 303 -22.10 15.70 -8.45
CA GLY A 303 -20.67 15.78 -8.15
C GLY A 303 -20.39 16.47 -6.82
N LEU A 304 -21.08 17.58 -6.53
CA LEU A 304 -20.97 18.26 -5.22
C LEU A 304 -21.50 17.38 -4.07
N LYS A 305 -22.61 16.67 -4.29
CA LYS A 305 -23.17 15.75 -3.31
C LYS A 305 -22.23 14.56 -3.06
N LEU A 306 -21.66 13.98 -4.12
CA LEU A 306 -20.64 12.94 -4.03
C LEU A 306 -19.40 13.41 -3.27
N LYS A 307 -18.88 14.58 -3.62
CA LYS A 307 -17.74 15.16 -2.92
C LYS A 307 -18.03 15.28 -1.43
N LYS A 308 -19.23 15.75 -1.04
CA LYS A 308 -19.65 15.81 0.36
C LYS A 308 -19.75 14.41 0.98
N THR A 309 -20.32 13.43 0.26
CA THR A 309 -20.43 12.03 0.69
C THR A 309 -19.07 11.40 0.91
N PHE A 310 -18.05 11.78 0.13
CA PHE A 310 -16.67 11.34 0.26
C PHE A 310 -15.85 12.18 1.27
N GLY A 311 -16.49 12.90 2.16
CA GLY A 311 -15.85 13.67 3.23
C GLY A 311 -15.50 15.11 2.87
N GLY A 312 -15.82 15.60 1.67
CA GLY A 312 -15.71 17.01 1.25
C GLY A 312 -14.31 17.48 0.83
N HIS A 313 -13.27 16.69 1.08
CA HIS A 313 -11.87 17.07 0.83
C HIS A 313 -11.21 16.33 -0.32
N LEU A 314 -11.91 15.40 -0.96
CA LEU A 314 -11.37 14.60 -2.05
C LEU A 314 -10.97 15.50 -3.23
N SER A 315 -9.70 15.42 -3.61
CA SER A 315 -9.10 16.16 -4.72
C SER A 315 -8.53 15.25 -5.81
N PHE A 316 -8.30 13.97 -5.48
CA PHE A 316 -7.88 12.96 -6.44
C PHE A 316 -8.57 11.62 -6.14
N PHE A 317 -9.22 11.10 -7.14
CA PHE A 317 -9.83 9.77 -7.12
C PHE A 317 -9.25 8.96 -8.29
N GLY A 318 -8.25 8.14 -7.98
CA GLY A 318 -7.59 7.29 -8.97
C GLY A 318 -8.41 6.00 -9.17
N ILE A 319 -8.76 5.69 -10.42
CA ILE A 319 -9.44 4.46 -10.79
C ILE A 319 -8.54 3.70 -11.76
N GLY A 320 -8.26 2.45 -11.44
CA GLY A 320 -7.39 1.60 -12.25
C GLY A 320 -7.83 0.15 -12.25
N GLY A 321 -7.11 -0.69 -13.02
CA GLY A 321 -7.31 -2.14 -13.05
C GLY A 321 -8.36 -2.66 -14.04
N ALA A 322 -9.32 -1.83 -14.48
CA ALA A 322 -10.31 -2.17 -15.50
C ALA A 322 -10.91 -0.91 -16.13
N LYS A 323 -11.68 -1.08 -17.21
CA LYS A 323 -12.44 0.01 -17.85
C LYS A 323 -13.61 0.42 -16.95
N LEU A 324 -13.79 1.73 -16.75
CA LEU A 324 -14.93 2.30 -16.05
C LEU A 324 -16.18 2.27 -16.96
N ASP A 325 -17.36 2.04 -16.36
CA ASP A 325 -18.64 2.18 -17.06
C ASP A 325 -18.81 3.63 -17.53
N ILE A 326 -19.19 3.80 -18.80
CA ILE A 326 -19.31 5.11 -19.44
C ILE A 326 -20.32 6.03 -18.73
N GLU A 327 -21.40 5.47 -18.17
CA GLU A 327 -22.40 6.24 -17.40
C GLU A 327 -21.78 6.86 -16.14
N VAL A 328 -20.82 6.16 -15.52
CA VAL A 328 -20.13 6.63 -14.33
C VAL A 328 -19.02 7.62 -14.71
N GLU A 329 -18.37 7.43 -15.87
CA GLU A 329 -17.34 8.33 -16.38
C GLU A 329 -17.89 9.72 -16.71
N LEU A 330 -19.09 9.80 -17.24
CA LEU A 330 -19.75 11.07 -17.62
C LEU A 330 -20.20 11.93 -16.43
N LEU A 331 -20.08 11.42 -15.19
CA LEU A 331 -20.35 12.19 -13.95
C LEU A 331 -19.16 13.03 -13.44
N ARG A 332 -18.12 13.18 -14.25
CA ARG A 332 -16.92 14.00 -13.92
C ARG A 332 -17.20 15.49 -13.93
#